data_25102b08504abb5360a93930a27ba4cd
#
_entry.id   25102b08504abb5360a93930a27ba4cd
#
_cell.length_a   1.000
_cell.length_b   1.000
_cell.length_c   1.000
_cell.angle_alpha   90.00
_cell.angle_beta   90.00
_cell.angle_gamma   90.00
#
_symmetry.space_group_name_H-M   'P 1'
#
loop_
_entity.id
_entity.type
_entity.pdbx_description
1 polymer ?
#
loop_
_entity_poly.entity_id
_entity_poly.type
_entity_poly.pdbx_seq_one_letter_code
_entity_poly.pdbx_strand_id
1 'polypeptide(L)'
;MKILVTVATGFTGSFLTEQLIDAGHQVVGLDNQRGYRFEELKSKGAELHIGSVTDKELVDRLTKDCDRVYHLAAAFRKVNLPRQVYWDVNVEGTRDVLQAAQKHKVPRVLYCSTCGVHGNVDRPPADESSPIAPADWYQETKWEGEKVCQEFLRQGMWITIVRPAAIFGPGDPERFVMLYKRAARGRFLMIGQGSTHYHPCYIKHLTDAMQQAIESDQTRGKAYLIADEKSIAIKQLVDRIGRAIGKDVKFTHVPYAPVWAAALACELLWKPLKSDPPLFRRRIDWFIQNRSFKIDSARRDFGYNPSIPLDQCLRETGDWYIKQGLIKV
;
A
#
# COMPACT_ATOMS: atom_id res chain seq x y z
N MET A 1 -9.26 14.09 19.28
CA MET A 1 -10.28 13.39 18.48
C MET A 1 -10.21 11.90 18.76
N LYS A 2 -11.34 11.19 18.62
CA LYS A 2 -11.38 9.72 18.59
C LYS A 2 -11.33 9.24 17.15
N ILE A 3 -10.40 8.36 16.82
CA ILE A 3 -10.10 7.99 15.43
C ILE A 3 -10.07 6.45 15.29
N LEU A 4 -10.87 5.92 14.36
CA LEU A 4 -10.80 4.51 13.99
C LEU A 4 -9.78 4.30 12.87
N VAL A 5 -8.85 3.36 13.06
CA VAL A 5 -7.91 2.91 12.03
C VAL A 5 -8.10 1.40 11.81
N THR A 6 -8.47 1.00 10.60
CA THR A 6 -8.51 -0.44 10.25
C THR A 6 -7.14 -0.91 9.75
N VAL A 7 -6.74 -2.14 10.08
CA VAL A 7 -5.36 -2.67 9.92
C VAL A 7 -4.34 -1.82 10.69
N ALA A 8 -4.73 -1.42 11.91
CA ALA A 8 -3.96 -0.50 12.73
C ALA A 8 -2.57 -1.00 13.12
N THR A 9 -2.35 -2.31 13.12
CA THR A 9 -1.07 -2.95 13.48
C THR A 9 -0.27 -3.48 12.29
N GLY A 10 -0.84 -3.35 11.08
CA GLY A 10 -0.16 -3.66 9.82
C GLY A 10 0.91 -2.63 9.46
N PHE A 11 1.60 -2.82 8.33
CA PHE A 11 2.72 -1.96 7.94
C PHE A 11 2.31 -0.48 7.90
N THR A 12 1.36 -0.09 7.04
CA THR A 12 0.93 1.32 6.93
C THR A 12 0.17 1.78 8.17
N GLY A 13 -0.74 0.93 8.67
CA GLY A 13 -1.58 1.28 9.81
C GLY A 13 -0.79 1.54 11.08
N SER A 14 0.29 0.81 11.33
CA SER A 14 1.09 1.01 12.54
C SER A 14 1.83 2.35 12.59
N PHE A 15 2.32 2.83 11.44
CA PHE A 15 2.91 4.17 11.33
C PHE A 15 1.87 5.26 11.53
N LEU A 16 0.72 5.13 10.86
CA LEU A 16 -0.37 6.08 11.02
C LEU A 16 -0.89 6.11 12.47
N THR A 17 -1.13 4.95 13.06
CA THR A 17 -1.59 4.82 14.46
C THR A 17 -0.63 5.51 15.43
N GLU A 18 0.69 5.28 15.26
CA GLU A 18 1.70 5.94 16.08
C GLU A 18 1.66 7.46 15.94
N GLN A 19 1.68 7.97 14.72
CA GLN A 19 1.62 9.41 14.46
C GLN A 19 0.36 10.06 15.05
N LEU A 20 -0.80 9.38 14.95
CA LEU A 20 -2.05 9.88 15.53
C LEU A 20 -2.01 9.92 17.07
N ILE A 21 -1.40 8.91 17.71
CA ILE A 21 -1.21 8.90 19.16
C ILE A 21 -0.26 10.02 19.58
N ASP A 22 0.87 10.17 18.88
CA ASP A 22 1.88 11.20 19.17
C ASP A 22 1.30 12.62 18.97
N ALA A 23 0.29 12.77 18.10
CA ALA A 23 -0.49 14.00 17.93
C ALA A 23 -1.60 14.20 19.00
N GLY A 24 -1.69 13.32 20.00
CA GLY A 24 -2.64 13.42 21.12
C GLY A 24 -4.05 12.95 20.80
N HIS A 25 -4.24 12.10 19.78
CA HIS A 25 -5.54 11.53 19.44
C HIS A 25 -5.77 10.21 20.18
N GLN A 26 -7.03 9.93 20.50
CA GLN A 26 -7.47 8.61 20.97
C GLN A 26 -7.64 7.70 19.73
N VAL A 27 -6.81 6.66 19.61
CA VAL A 27 -6.86 5.74 18.47
C VAL A 27 -7.50 4.43 18.85
N VAL A 28 -8.56 4.08 18.14
CA VAL A 28 -9.21 2.76 18.15
C VAL A 28 -8.72 1.99 16.92
N GLY A 29 -8.00 0.91 17.13
CA GLY A 29 -7.44 0.09 16.05
C GLY A 29 -8.20 -1.22 15.88
N LEU A 30 -8.60 -1.54 14.65
CA LEU A 30 -9.13 -2.84 14.28
C LEU A 30 -8.12 -3.55 13.35
N ASP A 31 -7.75 -4.78 13.67
CA ASP A 31 -6.91 -5.61 12.81
C ASP A 31 -7.35 -7.07 12.85
N ASN A 32 -7.18 -7.83 11.77
CA ASN A 32 -7.56 -9.24 11.75
C ASN A 32 -6.53 -10.17 12.41
N GLN A 33 -5.38 -9.63 12.79
CA GLN A 33 -4.29 -10.34 13.46
C GLN A 33 -3.45 -9.37 14.31
N ARG A 34 -2.66 -9.91 15.23
CA ARG A 34 -1.65 -9.11 15.93
C ARG A 34 -0.47 -8.84 14.99
N GLY A 35 -0.33 -7.59 14.54
CA GLY A 35 0.82 -7.16 13.76
C GLY A 35 2.08 -7.04 14.63
N TYR A 36 3.23 -6.84 13.98
CA TYR A 36 4.54 -6.82 14.67
C TYR A 36 4.71 -5.69 15.69
N ARG A 37 3.92 -4.60 15.59
CA ARG A 37 3.94 -3.47 16.52
C ARG A 37 2.74 -3.45 17.50
N PHE A 38 1.99 -4.54 17.59
CA PHE A 38 0.76 -4.59 18.40
C PHE A 38 1.00 -4.17 19.85
N GLU A 39 1.97 -4.80 20.54
CA GLU A 39 2.24 -4.54 21.96
C GLU A 39 2.83 -3.13 22.18
N GLU A 40 3.66 -2.67 21.24
CA GLU A 40 4.22 -1.31 21.26
C GLU A 40 3.12 -0.25 21.17
N LEU A 41 2.22 -0.36 20.19
CA LEU A 41 1.12 0.59 20.00
C LEU A 41 0.13 0.57 21.17
N LYS A 42 -0.13 -0.63 21.73
CA LYS A 42 -0.96 -0.77 22.92
C LYS A 42 -0.32 -0.07 24.13
N SER A 43 0.98 -0.20 24.33
CA SER A 43 1.70 0.49 25.42
C SER A 43 1.73 2.00 25.25
N LYS A 44 1.64 2.51 24.01
CA LYS A 44 1.51 3.93 23.69
C LYS A 44 0.06 4.46 23.86
N GLY A 45 -0.89 3.60 24.21
CA GLY A 45 -2.27 4.01 24.49
C GLY A 45 -3.28 3.74 23.37
N ALA A 46 -2.93 2.99 22.31
CA ALA A 46 -3.92 2.54 21.34
C ALA A 46 -4.89 1.53 21.95
N GLU A 47 -6.18 1.72 21.73
CA GLU A 47 -7.21 0.71 22.00
C GLU A 47 -7.28 -0.26 20.82
N LEU A 48 -6.71 -1.47 20.92
CA LEU A 48 -6.56 -2.41 19.82
C LEU A 48 -7.51 -3.59 19.94
N HIS A 49 -8.25 -3.85 18.86
CA HIS A 49 -9.20 -4.96 18.74
C HIS A 49 -8.79 -5.90 17.61
N ILE A 50 -8.90 -7.21 17.87
CA ILE A 50 -8.68 -8.24 16.85
C ILE A 50 -10.03 -8.69 16.32
N GLY A 51 -10.21 -8.55 15.00
CA GLY A 51 -11.42 -8.90 14.28
C GLY A 51 -11.38 -8.48 12.82
N SER A 52 -12.39 -8.87 12.07
CA SER A 52 -12.50 -8.54 10.63
C SER A 52 -13.33 -7.29 10.41
N VAL A 53 -13.04 -6.55 9.32
CA VAL A 53 -13.92 -5.49 8.82
C VAL A 53 -15.25 -6.02 8.25
N THR A 54 -15.37 -7.34 8.09
CA THR A 54 -16.61 -8.03 7.70
C THR A 54 -17.50 -8.41 8.90
N ASP A 55 -17.02 -8.16 10.12
CA ASP A 55 -17.82 -8.27 11.35
C ASP A 55 -18.54 -6.94 11.59
N LYS A 56 -19.78 -6.88 11.10
CA LYS A 56 -20.61 -5.65 11.13
C LYS A 56 -20.85 -5.12 12.53
N GLU A 57 -21.07 -6.02 13.50
CA GLU A 57 -21.34 -5.62 14.88
C GLU A 57 -20.08 -5.03 15.54
N LEU A 58 -18.94 -5.65 15.29
CA LEU A 58 -17.66 -5.14 15.76
C LEU A 58 -17.34 -3.78 15.13
N VAL A 59 -17.47 -3.65 13.82
CA VAL A 59 -17.23 -2.41 13.09
C VAL A 59 -18.17 -1.30 13.57
N ASP A 60 -19.48 -1.60 13.73
CA ASP A 60 -20.46 -0.64 14.25
C ASP A 60 -20.07 -0.13 15.64
N ARG A 61 -19.72 -1.05 16.55
CA ARG A 61 -19.32 -0.71 17.92
C ARG A 61 -18.06 0.17 17.96
N LEU A 62 -17.04 -0.17 17.15
CA LEU A 62 -15.76 0.56 17.14
C LEU A 62 -15.84 1.93 16.46
N THR A 63 -16.79 2.10 15.53
CA THR A 63 -17.00 3.36 14.82
C THR A 63 -17.77 4.39 15.66
N LYS A 64 -18.44 3.94 16.70
CA LYS A 64 -19.26 4.81 17.57
C LYS A 64 -18.42 5.91 18.21
N ASP A 65 -18.92 7.13 18.13
CA ASP A 65 -18.31 8.36 18.68
C ASP A 65 -16.92 8.69 18.07
N CYS A 66 -16.60 8.16 16.88
CA CYS A 66 -15.39 8.52 16.16
C CYS A 66 -15.57 9.82 15.38
N ASP A 67 -14.54 10.67 15.43
CA ASP A 67 -14.44 11.91 14.63
C ASP A 67 -13.90 11.64 13.23
N ARG A 68 -13.09 10.59 13.07
CA ARG A 68 -12.44 10.21 11.80
C ARG A 68 -12.36 8.68 11.67
N VAL A 69 -12.40 8.23 10.42
CA VAL A 69 -12.12 6.83 10.07
C VAL A 69 -11.05 6.77 9.00
N TYR A 70 -9.96 6.07 9.25
CA TYR A 70 -8.98 5.68 8.25
C TYR A 70 -9.20 4.21 7.89
N HIS A 71 -9.79 3.96 6.74
CA HIS A 71 -10.07 2.62 6.27
C HIS A 71 -8.93 2.09 5.38
N LEU A 72 -7.99 1.37 6.00
CA LEU A 72 -6.80 0.80 5.35
C LEU A 72 -6.94 -0.70 5.08
N ALA A 73 -8.00 -1.34 5.60
CA ALA A 73 -8.16 -2.78 5.47
C ALA A 73 -8.27 -3.22 4.02
N ALA A 74 -7.54 -4.26 3.70
CA ALA A 74 -7.62 -4.92 2.41
C ALA A 74 -7.13 -6.37 2.49
N ALA A 75 -7.81 -7.28 1.82
CA ALA A 75 -7.25 -8.54 1.41
C ALA A 75 -6.21 -8.27 0.32
N PHE A 76 -4.95 -8.63 0.59
CA PHE A 76 -3.81 -8.22 -0.23
C PHE A 76 -3.10 -9.44 -0.81
N ARG A 77 -2.92 -9.46 -2.09
CA ARG A 77 -2.03 -10.25 -2.98
C ARG A 77 -1.47 -11.60 -2.48
N LYS A 78 -2.21 -12.40 -1.73
CA LYS A 78 -1.86 -13.79 -1.50
C LYS A 78 -2.21 -14.59 -2.76
N VAL A 79 -1.28 -15.44 -3.26
CA VAL A 79 -1.43 -16.14 -4.54
C VAL A 79 -2.63 -17.07 -4.55
N ASN A 80 -2.88 -17.77 -3.43
CA ASN A 80 -3.96 -18.76 -3.31
C ASN A 80 -5.17 -18.26 -2.51
N LEU A 81 -5.34 -16.93 -2.35
CA LEU A 81 -6.51 -16.41 -1.66
C LEU A 81 -7.74 -16.52 -2.59
N PRO A 82 -8.85 -17.14 -2.14
CA PRO A 82 -10.08 -17.20 -2.93
C PRO A 82 -10.57 -15.81 -3.33
N ARG A 83 -11.09 -15.68 -4.56
CA ARG A 83 -11.65 -14.41 -5.07
C ARG A 83 -12.70 -13.81 -4.14
N GLN A 84 -13.52 -14.67 -3.54
CA GLN A 84 -14.57 -14.26 -2.61
C GLN A 84 -13.98 -13.50 -1.42
N VAL A 85 -12.83 -13.92 -0.87
CA VAL A 85 -12.21 -13.22 0.26
C VAL A 85 -11.75 -11.80 -0.13
N TYR A 86 -11.26 -11.62 -1.38
CA TYR A 86 -10.96 -10.27 -1.87
C TYR A 86 -12.22 -9.41 -1.93
N TRP A 87 -13.33 -9.99 -2.42
CA TRP A 87 -14.60 -9.29 -2.51
C TRP A 87 -15.15 -8.94 -1.13
N ASP A 88 -15.25 -9.94 -0.25
CA ASP A 88 -15.80 -9.77 1.10
C ASP A 88 -15.06 -8.68 1.90
N VAL A 89 -13.74 -8.67 1.85
CA VAL A 89 -12.94 -7.70 2.62
C VAL A 89 -12.86 -6.34 1.93
N ASN A 90 -12.57 -6.30 0.61
CA ASN A 90 -12.26 -5.04 -0.07
C ASN A 90 -13.52 -4.30 -0.54
N VAL A 91 -14.64 -4.99 -0.75
CA VAL A 91 -15.89 -4.39 -1.22
C VAL A 91 -16.92 -4.37 -0.11
N GLU A 92 -17.35 -5.54 0.40
CA GLU A 92 -18.38 -5.59 1.43
C GLU A 92 -17.87 -5.05 2.77
N GLY A 93 -16.64 -5.37 3.17
CA GLY A 93 -16.02 -4.78 4.35
C GLY A 93 -15.88 -3.25 4.27
N THR A 94 -15.59 -2.72 3.06
CA THR A 94 -15.64 -1.26 2.84
C THR A 94 -17.05 -0.72 3.01
N ARG A 95 -18.06 -1.42 2.48
CA ARG A 95 -19.46 -1.06 2.64
C ARG A 95 -19.87 -1.04 4.11
N ASP A 96 -19.49 -2.05 4.87
CA ASP A 96 -19.82 -2.18 6.29
C ASP A 96 -19.19 -1.05 7.13
N VAL A 97 -17.93 -0.69 6.85
CA VAL A 97 -17.25 0.46 7.50
C VAL A 97 -17.94 1.77 7.17
N LEU A 98 -18.34 1.99 5.90
CA LEU A 98 -19.02 3.22 5.50
C LEU A 98 -20.45 3.30 6.04
N GLN A 99 -21.18 2.17 6.12
CA GLN A 99 -22.49 2.12 6.76
C GLN A 99 -22.40 2.49 8.25
N ALA A 100 -21.43 1.94 8.98
CA ALA A 100 -21.20 2.28 10.37
C ALA A 100 -20.82 3.77 10.53
N ALA A 101 -19.93 4.27 9.68
CA ALA A 101 -19.54 5.68 9.70
C ALA A 101 -20.73 6.61 9.40
N GLN A 102 -21.60 6.25 8.45
CA GLN A 102 -22.83 6.99 8.15
C GLN A 102 -23.82 6.97 9.31
N LYS A 103 -24.08 5.79 9.89
CA LYS A 103 -24.97 5.59 11.04
C LYS A 103 -24.55 6.45 12.24
N HIS A 104 -23.24 6.47 12.52
CA HIS A 104 -22.69 7.25 13.64
C HIS A 104 -22.32 8.69 13.26
N LYS A 105 -22.66 9.14 12.04
CA LYS A 105 -22.42 10.50 11.53
C LYS A 105 -20.95 10.92 11.63
N VAL A 106 -20.03 10.00 11.37
CA VAL A 106 -18.60 10.31 11.34
C VAL A 106 -18.33 11.41 10.31
N PRO A 107 -17.73 12.53 10.71
CA PRO A 107 -17.58 13.69 9.83
C PRO A 107 -16.74 13.44 8.58
N ARG A 108 -15.67 12.66 8.69
CA ARG A 108 -14.74 12.41 7.56
C ARG A 108 -14.20 10.99 7.58
N VAL A 109 -14.14 10.40 6.39
CA VAL A 109 -13.58 9.06 6.17
C VAL A 109 -12.49 9.15 5.10
N LEU A 110 -11.35 8.51 5.34
CA LEU A 110 -10.32 8.29 4.33
C LEU A 110 -10.31 6.82 3.93
N TYR A 111 -10.45 6.55 2.64
CA TYR A 111 -10.33 5.23 2.06
C TYR A 111 -8.97 5.05 1.38
N CYS A 112 -8.20 4.07 1.82
CA CYS A 112 -6.93 3.73 1.21
C CYS A 112 -7.14 2.72 0.06
N SER A 113 -7.11 3.22 -1.17
CA SER A 113 -7.12 2.45 -2.41
C SER A 113 -5.70 2.05 -2.84
N THR A 114 -5.39 2.06 -4.12
CA THR A 114 -4.07 1.75 -4.70
C THR A 114 -3.91 2.42 -6.06
N CYS A 115 -2.71 2.85 -6.41
CA CYS A 115 -2.38 3.24 -7.79
C CYS A 115 -2.57 2.08 -8.77
N GLY A 116 -2.60 0.84 -8.27
CA GLY A 116 -2.79 -0.36 -9.07
C GLY A 116 -4.11 -0.42 -9.83
N VAL A 117 -5.12 0.40 -9.46
CA VAL A 117 -6.37 0.51 -10.24
C VAL A 117 -6.14 0.98 -11.68
N HIS A 118 -5.03 1.69 -11.94
CA HIS A 118 -4.63 2.11 -13.30
C HIS A 118 -3.87 1.01 -14.07
N GLY A 119 -3.48 -0.11 -13.42
CA GLY A 119 -2.74 -1.20 -14.07
C GLY A 119 -1.36 -0.80 -14.56
N ASN A 120 -1.04 -1.17 -15.81
CA ASN A 120 0.13 -0.67 -16.53
C ASN A 120 -0.16 0.75 -17.05
N VAL A 121 0.80 1.65 -16.88
CA VAL A 121 0.68 3.01 -17.39
C VAL A 121 1.32 3.09 -18.76
N ASP A 122 0.49 3.06 -19.81
CA ASP A 122 0.99 3.08 -21.21
C ASP A 122 1.65 4.41 -21.58
N ARG A 123 1.17 5.51 -21.02
CA ARG A 123 1.70 6.87 -21.23
C ARG A 123 2.09 7.50 -19.89
N PRO A 124 3.25 7.13 -19.33
CA PRO A 124 3.70 7.67 -18.06
C PRO A 124 4.15 9.15 -18.17
N PRO A 125 3.93 9.96 -17.12
CA PRO A 125 3.25 9.65 -15.89
C PRO A 125 1.72 9.73 -15.99
N ALA A 126 0.99 8.81 -15.33
CA ALA A 126 -0.45 8.88 -15.18
C ALA A 126 -0.87 9.87 -14.10
N ASP A 127 -2.11 10.34 -14.17
CA ASP A 127 -2.79 11.12 -13.14
C ASP A 127 -4.12 10.47 -12.77
N GLU A 128 -4.90 11.12 -11.89
CA GLU A 128 -6.15 10.56 -11.38
C GLU A 128 -7.24 10.40 -12.45
N SER A 129 -7.13 11.11 -13.59
CA SER A 129 -8.04 11.03 -14.74
C SER A 129 -7.65 9.93 -15.73
N SER A 130 -6.48 9.33 -15.56
CA SER A 130 -5.97 8.28 -16.44
C SER A 130 -6.84 7.02 -16.38
N PRO A 131 -6.90 6.21 -17.46
CA PRO A 131 -7.76 5.04 -17.53
C PRO A 131 -7.61 4.09 -16.33
N ILE A 132 -8.73 3.52 -15.89
CA ILE A 132 -8.78 2.45 -14.90
C ILE A 132 -8.68 1.12 -15.63
N ALA A 133 -7.64 0.35 -15.34
CA ALA A 133 -7.32 -0.91 -16.01
C ALA A 133 -6.71 -1.93 -15.03
N PRO A 134 -7.47 -2.37 -13.99
CA PRO A 134 -6.96 -3.30 -12.99
C PRO A 134 -6.53 -4.61 -13.65
N ALA A 135 -5.36 -5.12 -13.25
CA ALA A 135 -4.73 -6.30 -13.86
C ALA A 135 -4.81 -7.56 -12.97
N ASP A 136 -5.29 -7.43 -11.74
CA ASP A 136 -5.48 -8.54 -10.82
C ASP A 136 -6.69 -8.31 -9.87
N TRP A 137 -7.14 -9.38 -9.20
CA TRP A 137 -8.30 -9.35 -8.29
C TRP A 137 -8.17 -8.34 -7.15
N TYR A 138 -6.98 -8.11 -6.65
CA TYR A 138 -6.74 -7.10 -5.64
C TYR A 138 -7.03 -5.70 -6.18
N GLN A 139 -6.50 -5.38 -7.36
CA GLN A 139 -6.70 -4.07 -8.00
C GLN A 139 -8.17 -3.86 -8.38
N GLU A 140 -8.81 -4.91 -8.92
CA GLU A 140 -10.23 -4.89 -9.29
C GLU A 140 -11.11 -4.64 -8.06
N THR A 141 -10.95 -5.41 -6.99
CA THR A 141 -11.76 -5.23 -5.78
C THR A 141 -11.45 -3.93 -5.03
N LYS A 142 -10.23 -3.37 -5.13
CA LYS A 142 -9.95 -2.02 -4.64
C LYS A 142 -10.70 -0.96 -5.43
N TRP A 143 -10.79 -1.12 -6.77
CA TRP A 143 -11.60 -0.26 -7.61
C TRP A 143 -13.10 -0.38 -7.30
N GLU A 144 -13.62 -1.58 -7.10
CA GLU A 144 -15.01 -1.78 -6.68
C GLU A 144 -15.27 -1.12 -5.30
N GLY A 145 -14.32 -1.17 -4.36
CA GLY A 145 -14.38 -0.42 -3.10
C GLY A 145 -14.44 1.10 -3.31
N GLU A 146 -13.75 1.66 -4.31
CA GLU A 146 -13.91 3.07 -4.67
C GLU A 146 -15.32 3.39 -5.18
N LYS A 147 -15.94 2.48 -5.94
CA LYS A 147 -17.34 2.65 -6.37
C LYS A 147 -18.31 2.65 -5.19
N VAL A 148 -18.06 1.79 -4.18
CA VAL A 148 -18.80 1.85 -2.92
C VAL A 148 -18.63 3.22 -2.25
N CYS A 149 -17.41 3.76 -2.19
CA CYS A 149 -17.20 5.12 -1.69
C CYS A 149 -18.02 6.17 -2.46
N GLN A 150 -18.12 6.06 -3.80
CA GLN A 150 -18.93 6.95 -4.61
C GLN A 150 -20.45 6.85 -4.32
N GLU A 151 -20.94 5.65 -3.96
CA GLU A 151 -22.35 5.48 -3.53
C GLU A 151 -22.64 6.29 -2.27
N PHE A 152 -21.77 6.21 -1.26
CA PHE A 152 -21.92 6.96 0.00
C PHE A 152 -21.66 8.46 -0.13
N LEU A 153 -20.78 8.86 -1.03
CA LEU A 153 -20.58 10.26 -1.40
C LEU A 153 -21.87 10.90 -1.94
N ARG A 154 -22.61 10.18 -2.83
CA ARG A 154 -23.93 10.64 -3.33
C ARG A 154 -24.97 10.74 -2.23
N GLN A 155 -24.80 10.01 -1.13
CA GLN A 155 -25.65 10.11 0.06
C GLN A 155 -25.20 11.19 1.05
N GLY A 156 -24.22 12.01 0.68
CA GLY A 156 -23.78 13.16 1.44
C GLY A 156 -22.58 12.96 2.37
N MET A 157 -22.02 11.76 2.47
CA MET A 157 -20.83 11.51 3.29
C MET A 157 -19.63 12.31 2.78
N TRP A 158 -18.67 12.56 3.68
CA TRP A 158 -17.36 13.09 3.31
C TRP A 158 -16.34 11.96 3.24
N ILE A 159 -15.92 11.60 2.05
CA ILE A 159 -14.95 10.53 1.82
C ILE A 159 -13.82 11.08 0.95
N THR A 160 -12.59 10.87 1.39
CA THR A 160 -11.37 11.13 0.61
C THR A 160 -10.73 9.80 0.24
N ILE A 161 -10.31 9.65 -1.01
CA ILE A 161 -9.67 8.42 -1.51
C ILE A 161 -8.19 8.70 -1.74
N VAL A 162 -7.31 7.84 -1.22
CA VAL A 162 -5.88 7.88 -1.54
C VAL A 162 -5.48 6.63 -2.31
N ARG A 163 -4.69 6.79 -3.38
CA ARG A 163 -4.15 5.74 -4.24
C ARG A 163 -2.63 5.68 -4.10
N PRO A 164 -2.10 5.03 -3.04
CA PRO A 164 -0.66 4.95 -2.85
C PRO A 164 0.02 4.22 -4.00
N ALA A 165 1.22 4.67 -4.35
CA ALA A 165 2.12 3.96 -5.25
C ALA A 165 2.82 2.80 -4.50
N ALA A 166 4.09 2.55 -4.77
CA ALA A 166 4.80 1.43 -4.15
C ALA A 166 5.28 1.78 -2.75
N ILE A 167 4.48 1.45 -1.75
CA ILE A 167 4.79 1.75 -0.35
C ILE A 167 6.04 0.97 0.09
N PHE A 168 6.97 1.66 0.75
CA PHE A 168 8.17 1.09 1.36
C PHE A 168 8.61 1.88 2.59
N GLY A 169 9.46 1.27 3.41
CA GLY A 169 10.00 1.91 4.61
C GLY A 169 10.39 0.88 5.67
N PRO A 170 10.88 1.32 6.83
CA PRO A 170 11.07 0.45 7.99
C PRO A 170 9.78 -0.29 8.31
N GLY A 171 9.84 -1.60 8.51
CA GLY A 171 8.65 -2.43 8.79
C GLY A 171 7.96 -3.05 7.58
N ASP A 172 8.38 -2.75 6.33
CA ASP A 172 7.88 -3.46 5.15
C ASP A 172 8.34 -4.93 5.15
N PRO A 173 7.40 -5.90 5.31
CA PRO A 173 7.79 -7.29 5.48
C PRO A 173 8.01 -8.03 4.15
N GLU A 174 7.56 -7.49 3.01
CA GLU A 174 7.39 -8.32 1.83
C GLU A 174 8.10 -7.83 0.57
N ARG A 175 7.90 -6.57 0.18
CA ARG A 175 8.27 -6.12 -1.17
C ARG A 175 9.71 -5.67 -1.27
N PHE A 176 10.04 -4.62 -0.55
CA PHE A 176 11.37 -4.05 -0.63
C PHE A 176 12.42 -4.94 0.03
N VAL A 177 12.07 -5.69 1.08
CA VAL A 177 12.99 -6.67 1.70
C VAL A 177 13.57 -7.66 0.67
N MET A 178 12.77 -8.06 -0.33
CA MET A 178 13.28 -8.95 -1.38
C MET A 178 14.31 -8.27 -2.30
N LEU A 179 14.12 -6.98 -2.60
CA LEU A 179 15.10 -6.19 -3.35
C LEU A 179 16.39 -6.02 -2.55
N TYR A 180 16.27 -5.69 -1.26
CA TYR A 180 17.42 -5.58 -0.35
C TYR A 180 18.16 -6.90 -0.17
N LYS A 181 17.46 -8.03 0.02
CA LYS A 181 18.08 -9.37 0.08
C LYS A 181 18.89 -9.71 -1.16
N ARG A 182 18.42 -9.30 -2.34
CA ARG A 182 19.14 -9.52 -3.60
C ARG A 182 20.32 -8.55 -3.75
N ALA A 183 20.12 -7.27 -3.43
CA ALA A 183 21.17 -6.27 -3.45
C ALA A 183 22.30 -6.63 -2.47
N ALA A 184 21.99 -7.10 -1.26
CA ALA A 184 22.97 -7.57 -0.27
C ALA A 184 23.88 -8.71 -0.77
N ARG A 185 23.40 -9.52 -1.73
CA ARG A 185 24.22 -10.56 -2.39
C ARG A 185 25.19 -9.99 -3.43
N GLY A 186 25.16 -8.69 -3.72
CA GLY A 186 25.98 -8.03 -4.74
C GLY A 186 25.65 -8.44 -6.18
N ARG A 187 24.56 -9.19 -6.41
CA ARG A 187 24.14 -9.67 -7.74
C ARG A 187 22.63 -9.57 -7.90
N PHE A 188 22.18 -9.02 -9.03
CA PHE A 188 20.76 -8.89 -9.34
C PHE A 188 20.46 -9.40 -10.76
N LEU A 189 19.53 -10.34 -10.86
CA LEU A 189 19.00 -10.80 -12.14
C LEU A 189 17.96 -9.81 -12.63
N MET A 190 18.28 -9.05 -13.65
CA MET A 190 17.42 -8.04 -14.26
C MET A 190 16.70 -8.62 -15.46
N ILE A 191 15.38 -8.72 -15.40
CA ILE A 191 14.58 -9.18 -16.53
C ILE A 191 14.35 -7.97 -17.43
N GLY A 192 14.74 -8.08 -18.71
CA GLY A 192 14.77 -6.97 -19.64
C GLY A 192 15.91 -5.98 -19.36
N GLN A 193 15.72 -4.72 -19.76
CA GLN A 193 16.74 -3.67 -19.64
C GLN A 193 16.73 -2.94 -18.28
N GLY A 194 15.64 -3.12 -17.49
CA GLY A 194 15.47 -2.42 -16.22
C GLY A 194 15.20 -0.92 -16.34
N SER A 195 14.78 -0.46 -17.51
CA SER A 195 14.42 0.93 -17.81
C SER A 195 12.97 1.27 -17.41
N THR A 196 12.16 0.29 -17.10
CA THR A 196 10.77 0.47 -16.66
C THR A 196 10.71 1.29 -15.39
N HIS A 197 9.81 2.24 -15.34
CA HIS A 197 9.65 3.16 -14.23
C HIS A 197 8.83 2.57 -13.09
N TYR A 198 9.33 2.74 -11.88
CA TYR A 198 8.70 2.39 -10.62
C TYR A 198 8.56 3.64 -9.77
N HIS A 199 7.42 3.83 -9.11
CA HIS A 199 7.23 5.01 -8.28
C HIS A 199 7.20 4.59 -6.81
N PRO A 200 8.27 4.85 -6.05
CA PRO A 200 8.31 4.64 -4.62
C PRO A 200 7.30 5.54 -3.90
N CYS A 201 6.85 5.10 -2.74
CA CYS A 201 6.04 5.88 -1.80
C CYS A 201 6.53 5.57 -0.40
N TYR A 202 7.35 6.46 0.17
CA TYR A 202 7.89 6.25 1.50
C TYR A 202 6.80 6.29 2.56
N ILE A 203 6.86 5.38 3.52
CA ILE A 203 5.79 5.18 4.50
C ILE A 203 5.42 6.46 5.27
N LYS A 204 6.41 7.25 5.69
CA LYS A 204 6.14 8.52 6.39
C LYS A 204 5.45 9.53 5.48
N HIS A 205 5.89 9.65 4.22
CA HIS A 205 5.21 10.53 3.25
C HIS A 205 3.76 10.13 3.04
N LEU A 206 3.46 8.82 2.98
CA LEU A 206 2.10 8.34 2.82
C LEU A 206 1.22 8.66 4.04
N THR A 207 1.72 8.40 5.25
CA THR A 207 0.93 8.64 6.46
C THR A 207 0.73 10.13 6.73
N ASP A 208 1.71 10.98 6.40
CA ASP A 208 1.57 12.43 6.43
C ASP A 208 0.52 12.91 5.40
N ALA A 209 0.57 12.37 4.16
CA ALA A 209 -0.44 12.66 3.14
C ALA A 209 -1.84 12.24 3.57
N MET A 210 -2.00 11.09 4.23
CA MET A 210 -3.31 10.64 4.73
C MET A 210 -3.87 11.61 5.77
N GLN A 211 -3.05 12.10 6.71
CA GLN A 211 -3.48 13.06 7.73
C GLN A 211 -3.81 14.42 7.10
N GLN A 212 -2.98 14.92 6.20
CA GLN A 212 -3.25 16.17 5.49
C GLN A 212 -4.52 16.08 4.63
N ALA A 213 -4.68 14.97 3.91
CA ALA A 213 -5.83 14.78 3.02
C ALA A 213 -7.17 14.71 3.76
N ILE A 214 -7.25 14.02 4.90
CA ILE A 214 -8.52 13.90 5.64
C ILE A 214 -8.93 15.22 6.31
N GLU A 215 -7.98 16.09 6.61
CA GLU A 215 -8.27 17.39 7.25
C GLU A 215 -8.52 18.52 6.25
N SER A 216 -8.13 18.38 4.99
CA SER A 216 -8.36 19.40 3.97
C SER A 216 -9.81 19.42 3.48
N ASP A 217 -10.39 20.63 3.39
CA ASP A 217 -11.74 20.83 2.85
C ASP A 217 -11.83 20.65 1.32
N GLN A 218 -10.70 20.58 0.64
CA GLN A 218 -10.63 20.43 -0.81
C GLN A 218 -10.76 18.98 -1.30
N THR A 219 -10.74 18.00 -0.38
CA THR A 219 -10.56 16.58 -0.74
C THR A 219 -11.85 15.78 -0.82
N ARG A 220 -12.98 16.36 -0.45
CA ARG A 220 -14.27 15.65 -0.49
C ARG A 220 -14.58 15.08 -1.86
N GLY A 221 -14.77 13.78 -1.93
CA GLY A 221 -15.16 13.06 -3.15
C GLY A 221 -14.05 12.89 -4.18
N LYS A 222 -12.82 13.26 -3.85
CA LYS A 222 -11.68 13.16 -4.76
C LYS A 222 -10.81 11.96 -4.41
N ALA A 223 -10.14 11.43 -5.44
CA ALA A 223 -9.07 10.45 -5.32
C ALA A 223 -7.73 11.13 -5.59
N TYR A 224 -6.68 10.70 -4.87
CA TYR A 224 -5.35 11.28 -4.98
C TYR A 224 -4.29 10.19 -5.13
N LEU A 225 -3.44 10.32 -6.13
CA LEU A 225 -2.23 9.52 -6.27
C LEU A 225 -1.16 10.03 -5.30
N ILE A 226 -0.65 9.13 -4.46
CA ILE A 226 0.37 9.44 -3.45
C ILE A 226 1.62 8.64 -3.74
N ALA A 227 2.72 9.36 -3.99
CA ALA A 227 4.03 8.80 -4.31
C ALA A 227 5.13 9.77 -3.86
N ASP A 228 6.38 9.32 -3.88
CA ASP A 228 7.52 10.20 -3.68
C ASP A 228 7.68 11.20 -4.86
N GLU A 229 8.64 12.12 -4.77
CA GLU A 229 8.81 13.22 -5.72
C GLU A 229 8.94 12.77 -7.17
N LYS A 230 9.63 11.67 -7.43
CA LYS A 230 9.92 11.17 -8.79
C LYS A 230 9.86 9.66 -8.88
N SER A 231 9.33 9.19 -9.99
CA SER A 231 9.51 7.79 -10.38
C SER A 231 10.97 7.52 -10.78
N ILE A 232 11.41 6.29 -10.67
CA ILE A 232 12.78 5.87 -10.92
C ILE A 232 12.81 4.58 -11.74
N ALA A 233 13.76 4.42 -12.64
CA ALA A 233 13.96 3.17 -13.35
C ALA A 233 14.34 2.05 -12.38
N ILE A 234 13.79 0.84 -12.58
CA ILE A 234 13.99 -0.32 -11.66
C ILE A 234 15.48 -0.59 -11.44
N LYS A 235 16.31 -0.52 -12.50
CA LYS A 235 17.75 -0.71 -12.38
C LYS A 235 18.40 0.32 -11.46
N GLN A 236 18.02 1.59 -11.60
CA GLN A 236 18.53 2.68 -10.75
C GLN A 236 18.05 2.52 -9.30
N LEU A 237 16.81 2.07 -9.08
CA LEU A 237 16.29 1.81 -7.74
C LEU A 237 17.12 0.73 -7.04
N VAL A 238 17.37 -0.39 -7.71
CA VAL A 238 18.17 -1.50 -7.14
C VAL A 238 19.62 -1.08 -6.88
N ASP A 239 20.23 -0.27 -7.77
CA ASP A 239 21.56 0.29 -7.57
C ASP A 239 21.61 1.19 -6.32
N ARG A 240 20.65 2.11 -6.17
CA ARG A 240 20.53 2.96 -4.97
C ARG A 240 20.28 2.15 -3.70
N ILE A 241 19.47 1.09 -3.75
CA ILE A 241 19.30 0.17 -2.62
C ILE A 241 20.63 -0.48 -2.26
N GLY A 242 21.43 -0.92 -3.23
CA GLY A 242 22.77 -1.45 -2.98
C GLY A 242 23.64 -0.45 -2.25
N ARG A 243 23.75 0.77 -2.78
CA ARG A 243 24.52 1.85 -2.14
C ARG A 243 24.04 2.18 -0.73
N ALA A 244 22.73 2.17 -0.50
CA ALA A 244 22.15 2.43 0.82
C ALA A 244 22.60 1.43 1.90
N ILE A 245 22.99 0.22 1.50
CA ILE A 245 23.51 -0.83 2.39
C ILE A 245 25.02 -1.10 2.19
N GLY A 246 25.74 -0.22 1.51
CA GLY A 246 27.21 -0.33 1.29
C GLY A 246 27.61 -1.46 0.34
N LYS A 247 26.76 -1.82 -0.64
CA LYS A 247 27.05 -2.88 -1.63
C LYS A 247 26.97 -2.36 -3.06
N ASP A 248 27.96 -2.74 -3.87
CA ASP A 248 27.86 -2.62 -5.31
C ASP A 248 27.09 -3.79 -5.89
N VAL A 249 26.10 -3.50 -6.73
CA VAL A 249 25.24 -4.52 -7.32
C VAL A 249 25.59 -4.75 -8.79
N LYS A 250 26.03 -5.96 -9.09
CA LYS A 250 26.28 -6.41 -10.49
C LYS A 250 24.99 -6.92 -11.10
N PHE A 251 24.61 -6.37 -12.26
CA PHE A 251 23.40 -6.77 -12.98
C PHE A 251 23.70 -7.82 -14.04
N THR A 252 22.91 -8.89 -14.03
CA THR A 252 22.90 -9.88 -15.13
C THR A 252 21.55 -9.73 -15.83
N HIS A 253 21.56 -9.35 -17.09
CA HIS A 253 20.35 -9.14 -17.88
C HIS A 253 19.89 -10.44 -18.52
N VAL A 254 18.59 -10.73 -18.43
CA VAL A 254 17.95 -11.88 -19.10
C VAL A 254 16.77 -11.41 -19.93
N PRO A 255 16.54 -11.98 -21.12
CA PRO A 255 15.39 -11.62 -21.95
C PRO A 255 14.07 -11.93 -21.23
N TYR A 256 13.06 -11.09 -21.46
CA TYR A 256 11.74 -11.25 -20.84
C TYR A 256 11.01 -12.52 -21.30
N ALA A 257 10.94 -12.75 -22.63
CA ALA A 257 10.11 -13.80 -23.19
C ALA A 257 10.42 -15.23 -22.68
N PRO A 258 11.68 -15.70 -22.64
CA PRO A 258 11.97 -17.03 -22.13
C PRO A 258 11.71 -17.16 -20.62
N VAL A 259 11.93 -16.09 -19.82
CA VAL A 259 11.63 -16.12 -18.37
C VAL A 259 10.14 -16.15 -18.14
N TRP A 260 9.36 -15.41 -18.92
CA TRP A 260 7.91 -15.44 -18.86
C TRP A 260 7.33 -16.81 -19.23
N ALA A 261 7.85 -17.43 -20.31
CA ALA A 261 7.45 -18.78 -20.69
C ALA A 261 7.78 -19.82 -19.61
N ALA A 262 8.96 -19.72 -18.97
CA ALA A 262 9.34 -20.57 -17.85
C ALA A 262 8.41 -20.35 -16.63
N ALA A 263 7.99 -19.11 -16.38
CA ALA A 263 7.04 -18.81 -15.32
C ALA A 263 5.66 -19.43 -15.60
N LEU A 264 5.17 -19.34 -16.84
CA LEU A 264 3.92 -19.98 -17.26
C LEU A 264 3.99 -21.51 -17.06
N ALA A 265 5.06 -22.16 -17.53
CA ALA A 265 5.27 -23.60 -17.33
C ALA A 265 5.30 -23.96 -15.84
N CYS A 266 6.00 -23.17 -15.02
CA CYS A 266 6.04 -23.35 -13.57
C CYS A 266 4.64 -23.26 -12.94
N GLU A 267 3.84 -22.25 -13.29
CA GLU A 267 2.45 -22.11 -12.80
C GLU A 267 1.59 -23.32 -13.15
N LEU A 268 1.70 -23.82 -14.40
CA LEU A 268 0.93 -25.00 -14.85
C LEU A 268 1.33 -26.26 -14.11
N LEU A 269 2.63 -26.50 -13.92
CA LEU A 269 3.16 -27.67 -13.21
C LEU A 269 2.84 -27.64 -11.71
N TRP A 270 2.79 -26.42 -11.10
CA TRP A 270 2.50 -26.26 -9.67
C TRP A 270 1.02 -26.28 -9.34
N LYS A 271 0.13 -26.10 -10.32
CA LYS A 271 -1.32 -26.06 -10.12
C LYS A 271 -1.89 -27.22 -9.27
N PRO A 272 -1.42 -28.49 -9.41
CA PRO A 272 -1.90 -29.60 -8.57
C PRO A 272 -1.43 -29.54 -7.12
N LEU A 273 -0.31 -28.85 -6.83
CA LEU A 273 0.35 -28.87 -5.51
C LEU A 273 -0.31 -27.97 -4.47
N LYS A 274 -1.30 -27.15 -4.85
CA LYS A 274 -1.99 -26.18 -3.97
C LYS A 274 -1.04 -25.28 -3.16
N SER A 275 0.21 -25.13 -3.62
CA SER A 275 1.24 -24.25 -3.05
C SER A 275 1.62 -23.17 -4.05
N ASP A 276 2.23 -22.08 -3.57
CA ASP A 276 2.67 -21.00 -4.44
C ASP A 276 3.83 -21.48 -5.35
N PRO A 277 3.72 -21.25 -6.67
CA PRO A 277 4.82 -21.60 -7.58
C PRO A 277 6.04 -20.73 -7.28
N PRO A 278 7.27 -21.28 -7.34
CA PRO A 278 8.49 -20.53 -7.08
C PRO A 278 8.73 -19.40 -8.10
N LEU A 279 8.19 -19.56 -9.31
CA LEU A 279 8.21 -18.57 -10.38
C LEU A 279 6.82 -18.44 -10.97
N PHE A 280 6.33 -17.20 -11.11
CA PHE A 280 4.99 -16.89 -11.66
C PHE A 280 5.02 -15.61 -12.47
N ARG A 281 4.17 -15.54 -13.51
CA ARG A 281 4.15 -14.48 -14.53
C ARG A 281 4.01 -13.08 -13.91
N ARG A 282 3.13 -12.88 -12.94
CA ARG A 282 2.92 -11.57 -12.28
C ARG A 282 4.22 -10.99 -11.67
N ARG A 283 5.14 -11.87 -11.19
CA ARG A 283 6.46 -11.43 -10.70
C ARG A 283 7.37 -11.00 -11.84
N ILE A 284 7.21 -11.60 -13.01
CA ILE A 284 8.01 -11.28 -14.21
C ILE A 284 7.44 -9.98 -14.84
N ASP A 285 6.13 -9.86 -14.95
CA ASP A 285 5.44 -8.69 -15.50
C ASP A 285 5.75 -7.40 -14.74
N TRP A 286 6.08 -7.51 -13.44
CA TRP A 286 6.53 -6.37 -12.65
C TRP A 286 7.73 -5.63 -13.29
N PHE A 287 8.61 -6.34 -14.00
CA PHE A 287 9.80 -5.75 -14.65
C PHE A 287 9.50 -4.97 -15.92
N ILE A 288 8.31 -5.12 -16.50
CA ILE A 288 7.93 -4.47 -17.76
C ILE A 288 6.76 -3.49 -17.60
N GLN A 289 6.08 -3.47 -16.46
CA GLN A 289 4.97 -2.57 -16.20
C GLN A 289 5.46 -1.22 -15.71
N ASN A 290 5.15 -0.17 -16.47
CA ASN A 290 5.39 1.20 -16.04
C ASN A 290 4.40 1.61 -14.94
N ARG A 291 4.94 2.24 -13.90
CA ARG A 291 4.17 2.79 -12.77
C ARG A 291 4.78 4.12 -12.36
N SER A 292 4.47 5.14 -13.14
CA SER A 292 4.87 6.52 -12.88
C SER A 292 3.62 7.37 -12.82
N PHE A 293 3.51 8.23 -11.80
CA PHE A 293 2.30 8.98 -11.49
C PHE A 293 2.63 10.44 -11.21
N LYS A 294 1.69 11.34 -11.49
CA LYS A 294 1.71 12.73 -11.05
C LYS A 294 1.11 12.82 -9.65
N ILE A 295 1.64 13.73 -8.84
CA ILE A 295 1.15 14.03 -7.49
C ILE A 295 0.66 15.48 -7.38
N ASP A 296 0.40 16.11 -8.52
CA ASP A 296 0.08 17.54 -8.59
C ASP A 296 -1.24 17.89 -7.91
N SER A 297 -2.24 16.99 -8.01
CA SER A 297 -3.52 17.17 -7.34
C SER A 297 -3.38 17.17 -5.82
N ALA A 298 -2.59 16.25 -5.27
CA ALA A 298 -2.30 16.19 -3.84
C ALA A 298 -1.55 17.44 -3.36
N ARG A 299 -0.59 17.92 -4.14
CA ARG A 299 0.14 19.17 -3.84
C ARG A 299 -0.78 20.38 -3.80
N ARG A 300 -1.64 20.52 -4.81
CA ARG A 300 -2.54 21.66 -4.93
C ARG A 300 -3.61 21.69 -3.84
N ASP A 301 -4.23 20.55 -3.55
CA ASP A 301 -5.45 20.49 -2.76
C ASP A 301 -5.20 20.37 -1.24
N PHE A 302 -4.04 19.84 -0.83
CA PHE A 302 -3.71 19.71 0.60
C PHE A 302 -2.22 19.87 0.94
N GLY A 303 -1.41 20.41 0.00
CA GLY A 303 -0.02 20.78 0.28
C GLY A 303 0.93 19.59 0.40
N TYR A 304 0.57 18.42 -0.17
CA TYR A 304 1.44 17.24 -0.12
C TYR A 304 2.84 17.53 -0.62
N ASN A 305 3.85 17.26 0.20
CA ASN A 305 5.25 17.49 -0.13
C ASN A 305 6.12 16.34 0.41
N PRO A 306 6.49 15.36 -0.42
CA PRO A 306 7.41 14.29 -0.04
C PRO A 306 8.84 14.84 0.06
N SER A 307 9.20 15.42 1.22
CA SER A 307 10.42 16.20 1.41
C SER A 307 11.67 15.37 1.74
N ILE A 308 11.52 14.12 2.21
CA ILE A 308 12.67 13.28 2.57
C ILE A 308 13.26 12.70 1.29
N PRO A 309 14.57 12.93 1.00
CA PRO A 309 15.22 12.41 -0.20
C PRO A 309 15.16 10.87 -0.27
N LEU A 310 14.94 10.32 -1.47
CA LEU A 310 14.84 8.86 -1.68
C LEU A 310 16.04 8.08 -1.10
N ASP A 311 17.27 8.59 -1.25
CA ASP A 311 18.45 7.91 -0.73
C ASP A 311 18.47 7.83 0.81
N GLN A 312 17.90 8.82 1.48
CA GLN A 312 17.70 8.77 2.93
C GLN A 312 16.64 7.75 3.30
N CYS A 313 15.50 7.76 2.63
CA CYS A 313 14.42 6.77 2.84
C CYS A 313 14.92 5.33 2.64
N LEU A 314 15.75 5.12 1.61
CA LEU A 314 16.36 3.82 1.35
C LEU A 314 17.37 3.42 2.45
N ARG A 315 18.19 4.36 2.96
CA ARG A 315 19.10 4.08 4.09
C ARG A 315 18.32 3.70 5.34
N GLU A 316 17.35 4.53 5.77
CA GLU A 316 16.53 4.24 6.96
C GLU A 316 15.87 2.85 6.87
N THR A 317 15.39 2.48 5.67
CA THR A 317 14.79 1.17 5.40
C THR A 317 15.83 0.04 5.49
N GLY A 318 17.01 0.24 4.89
CA GLY A 318 18.12 -0.72 4.91
C GLY A 318 18.64 -0.97 6.32
N ASP A 319 18.86 0.09 7.08
CA ASP A 319 19.32 0.03 8.48
C ASP A 319 18.33 -0.75 9.35
N TRP A 320 17.02 -0.52 9.13
CA TRP A 320 15.99 -1.27 9.83
C TRP A 320 16.05 -2.77 9.48
N TYR A 321 16.21 -3.14 8.20
CA TYR A 321 16.32 -4.55 7.81
C TYR A 321 17.56 -5.22 8.37
N ILE A 322 18.69 -4.51 8.46
CA ILE A 322 19.93 -5.01 9.08
C ILE A 322 19.70 -5.23 10.58
N LYS A 323 19.13 -4.24 11.26
CA LYS A 323 18.84 -4.31 12.71
C LYS A 323 17.89 -5.47 13.05
N GLN A 324 16.92 -5.77 12.19
CA GLN A 324 16.00 -6.89 12.37
C GLN A 324 16.59 -8.25 11.92
N GLY A 325 17.82 -8.29 11.43
CA GLY A 325 18.46 -9.51 10.94
C GLY A 325 17.84 -10.05 9.64
N LEU A 326 17.03 -9.25 8.94
CA LEU A 326 16.34 -9.66 7.70
C LEU A 326 17.28 -9.68 6.50
N ILE A 327 18.34 -8.88 6.54
CA ILE A 327 19.46 -8.88 5.57
C ILE A 327 20.79 -8.91 6.32
N LYS A 328 21.79 -9.59 5.71
CA LYS A 328 23.19 -9.56 6.16
C LYS A 328 24.01 -8.85 5.09
N VAL A 329 24.85 -7.91 5.49
CA VAL A 329 25.67 -7.07 4.60
C VAL A 329 27.14 -7.41 4.77
#